data_482178e1cc9bf6916fc3b51c250989bb
#
_entry.id   482178e1cc9bf6916fc3b51c250989bb
#
_cell.length_a   1.000
_cell.length_b   1.000
_cell.length_c   1.000
_cell.angle_alpha   90.00
_cell.angle_beta   90.00
_cell.angle_gamma   90.00
#
_symmetry.space_group_name_H-M   'P 1'
#
loop_
_entity.id
_entity.type
_entity.pdbx_description
1 polymer ?
#
loop_
_entity_poly.entity_id
_entity_poly.type
_entity_poly.pdbx_seq_one_letter_code
_entity_poly.pdbx_strand_id
1 'polypeptide(L)'
;EGGLIFGYLVKDPERYGVVEFDASGKVLSIEEKPKKPKSHYAVPGLYFYDGAVCDAAAALTPSPRGELEITDLNRRYLNQGRLRVELLGRGFAWLDTGTHDSLLQASNFVQTIEERQGLKIACLEEIAFHSGWIDAAQLRRLGREMEKNAYGRYLLQLADEAEEGRP
;
A
#
# COMPACT_ATOMS: atom_id res chain seq x y z
N GLU A 1 18.11 -4.32 -7.57
CA GLU A 1 17.49 -5.01 -8.72
C GLU A 1 16.69 -6.21 -8.23
N GLY A 2 15.55 -6.50 -8.87
CA GLY A 2 14.66 -7.61 -8.51
C GLY A 2 13.26 -7.13 -8.14
N GLY A 3 12.53 -7.98 -7.39
CA GLY A 3 11.22 -7.70 -6.85
C GLY A 3 11.28 -7.53 -5.32
N LEU A 4 10.49 -6.59 -4.81
CA LEU A 4 10.23 -6.42 -3.39
C LEU A 4 8.72 -6.49 -3.17
N ILE A 5 8.32 -7.38 -2.29
CA ILE A 5 6.94 -7.53 -1.83
C ILE A 5 6.86 -7.27 -0.33
N PHE A 6 5.65 -7.12 0.18
CA PHE A 6 5.42 -6.95 1.61
C PHE A 6 4.69 -8.16 2.19
N GLY A 7 4.95 -8.45 3.47
CA GLY A 7 4.24 -9.44 4.24
C GLY A 7 3.48 -8.79 5.38
N TYR A 8 2.19 -9.03 5.47
CA TYR A 8 1.33 -8.54 6.53
C TYR A 8 0.69 -9.70 7.29
N LEU A 9 0.83 -9.71 8.62
CA LEU A 9 0.30 -10.79 9.46
C LEU A 9 -1.23 -10.71 9.52
N VAL A 10 -1.91 -11.78 9.08
CA VAL A 10 -3.37 -11.89 9.06
C VAL A 10 -3.87 -13.12 9.80
N LYS A 11 -5.16 -13.15 10.11
CA LYS A 11 -5.81 -14.30 10.76
C LYS A 11 -6.31 -15.34 9.77
N ASP A 12 -6.65 -14.93 8.56
CA ASP A 12 -7.31 -15.67 7.49
C ASP A 12 -6.47 -15.66 6.18
N PRO A 13 -5.21 -16.19 6.24
CA PRO A 13 -4.26 -16.10 5.13
C PRO A 13 -4.74 -16.80 3.85
N GLU A 14 -5.63 -17.77 3.93
CA GLU A 14 -6.18 -18.51 2.79
C GLU A 14 -6.96 -17.65 1.78
N ARG A 15 -7.28 -16.42 2.17
CA ARG A 15 -7.98 -15.45 1.30
C ARG A 15 -7.05 -14.71 0.35
N TYR A 16 -5.74 -14.74 0.59
CA TYR A 16 -4.75 -13.88 -0.04
C TYR A 16 -3.61 -14.67 -0.67
N GLY A 17 -2.76 -13.99 -1.42
CA GLY A 17 -1.43 -14.50 -1.70
C GLY A 17 -0.65 -14.62 -0.39
N VAL A 18 -0.01 -15.76 -0.15
CA VAL A 18 0.71 -16.06 1.09
C VAL A 18 2.19 -16.25 0.80
N VAL A 19 3.05 -15.55 1.55
CA VAL A 19 4.51 -15.66 1.46
C VAL A 19 5.05 -16.45 2.64
N GLU A 20 5.93 -17.42 2.37
CA GLU A 20 6.74 -18.14 3.34
C GLU A 20 8.19 -17.68 3.26
N PHE A 21 8.84 -17.48 4.39
CA PHE A 21 10.24 -17.09 4.49
C PHE A 21 10.90 -17.73 5.70
N ASP A 22 12.23 -17.84 5.66
CA ASP A 22 13.02 -18.37 6.75
C ASP A 22 13.36 -17.29 7.81
N ALA A 23 14.07 -17.68 8.86
CA ALA A 23 14.48 -16.79 9.94
C ALA A 23 15.42 -15.66 9.49
N SER A 24 16.04 -15.77 8.32
CA SER A 24 16.87 -14.72 7.73
C SER A 24 16.08 -13.72 6.88
N GLY A 25 14.76 -13.96 6.67
CA GLY A 25 13.90 -13.18 5.80
C GLY A 25 13.97 -13.59 4.33
N LYS A 26 14.65 -14.70 4.00
CA LYS A 26 14.69 -15.21 2.64
C LYS A 26 13.36 -15.85 2.28
N VAL A 27 12.77 -15.44 1.17
CA VAL A 27 11.51 -16.02 0.66
C VAL A 27 11.76 -17.45 0.22
N LEU A 28 10.94 -18.38 0.73
CA LEU A 28 10.96 -19.80 0.41
C LEU A 28 9.88 -20.19 -0.57
N SER A 29 8.67 -19.67 -0.40
CA SER A 29 7.55 -19.92 -1.30
C SER A 29 6.56 -18.77 -1.31
N ILE A 30 5.76 -18.70 -2.39
CA ILE A 30 4.62 -17.80 -2.49
C ILE A 30 3.47 -18.55 -3.18
N GLU A 31 2.28 -18.52 -2.62
CA GLU A 31 1.12 -19.27 -3.09
C GLU A 31 -0.13 -18.38 -3.10
N GLU A 32 -0.92 -18.43 -4.17
CA GLU A 32 -2.19 -17.70 -4.28
C GLU A 32 -3.29 -18.50 -3.63
N LYS A 33 -3.97 -17.88 -2.65
CA LYS A 33 -5.14 -18.43 -1.95
C LYS A 33 -5.01 -19.91 -1.59
N PRO A 34 -3.94 -20.30 -0.86
CA PRO A 34 -3.66 -21.70 -0.57
C PRO A 34 -4.72 -22.29 0.37
N LYS A 35 -5.18 -23.51 0.10
CA LYS A 35 -6.12 -24.25 1.02
C LYS A 35 -5.47 -24.58 2.36
N LYS A 36 -4.15 -24.70 2.40
CA LYS A 36 -3.34 -24.94 3.60
C LYS A 36 -2.17 -23.98 3.61
N PRO A 37 -2.34 -22.75 4.13
CA PRO A 37 -1.29 -21.75 4.17
C PRO A 37 -0.07 -22.22 4.96
N LYS A 38 1.12 -21.97 4.45
CA LYS A 38 2.39 -22.29 5.12
C LYS A 38 2.83 -21.23 6.11
N SER A 39 2.25 -20.04 6.01
CA SER A 39 2.46 -18.94 6.94
C SER A 39 1.18 -18.14 7.12
N HIS A 40 1.19 -17.20 8.06
CA HIS A 40 0.12 -16.21 8.25
C HIS A 40 0.42 -14.87 7.59
N TYR A 41 1.43 -14.78 6.71
CA TYR A 41 1.79 -13.54 6.06
C TYR A 41 1.15 -13.43 4.68
N ALA A 42 0.09 -12.62 4.62
CA ALA A 42 -0.52 -12.20 3.36
C ALA A 42 0.35 -11.19 2.62
N VAL A 43 0.28 -11.19 1.31
CA VAL A 43 0.98 -10.23 0.44
C VAL A 43 0.03 -9.11 0.05
N PRO A 44 0.16 -7.91 0.63
CA PRO A 44 -0.60 -6.73 0.22
C PRO A 44 -0.32 -6.33 -1.23
N GLY A 45 -1.25 -5.59 -1.84
CA GLY A 45 -1.15 -5.12 -3.22
C GLY A 45 -0.14 -3.97 -3.43
N LEU A 46 1.01 -4.03 -2.78
CA LEU A 46 2.11 -3.08 -2.91
C LEU A 46 3.37 -3.81 -3.35
N TYR A 47 3.89 -3.45 -4.51
CA TYR A 47 5.01 -4.15 -5.16
C TYR A 47 6.01 -3.15 -5.72
N PHE A 48 7.29 -3.46 -5.61
CA PHE A 48 8.36 -2.73 -6.28
C PHE A 48 9.16 -3.71 -7.16
N TYR A 49 9.34 -3.36 -8.41
CA TYR A 49 10.07 -4.20 -9.37
C TYR A 49 11.08 -3.37 -10.14
N ASP A 50 12.09 -4.05 -10.65
CA ASP A 50 13.01 -3.45 -11.63
C ASP A 50 12.39 -3.41 -13.05
N GLY A 51 13.12 -2.83 -14.00
CA GLY A 51 12.65 -2.63 -15.37
C GLY A 51 12.29 -3.90 -16.14
N ALA A 52 12.71 -5.09 -15.67
CA ALA A 52 12.38 -6.36 -16.30
C ALA A 52 10.92 -6.79 -16.07
N VAL A 53 10.18 -6.08 -15.21
CA VAL A 53 8.81 -6.43 -14.85
C VAL A 53 7.85 -6.43 -16.05
N CYS A 54 8.01 -5.49 -16.98
CA CYS A 54 7.13 -5.40 -18.15
C CYS A 54 7.20 -6.66 -19.02
N ASP A 55 8.41 -7.14 -19.32
CA ASP A 55 8.60 -8.37 -20.10
C ASP A 55 8.15 -9.61 -19.32
N ALA A 56 8.42 -9.61 -18.00
CA ALA A 56 7.99 -10.70 -17.13
C ALA A 56 6.46 -10.79 -17.05
N ALA A 57 5.78 -9.66 -16.95
CA ALA A 57 4.31 -9.59 -16.92
C ALA A 57 3.69 -9.97 -18.27
N ALA A 58 4.25 -9.49 -19.38
CA ALA A 58 3.79 -9.83 -20.72
C ALA A 58 3.90 -11.35 -21.05
N ALA A 59 4.81 -12.04 -20.38
CA ALA A 59 5.02 -13.49 -20.56
C ALA A 59 4.20 -14.35 -19.57
N LEU A 60 3.29 -13.78 -18.78
CA LEU A 60 2.39 -14.54 -17.92
C LEU A 60 1.33 -15.27 -18.75
N THR A 61 0.92 -16.42 -18.25
CA THR A 61 -0.20 -17.19 -18.77
C THR A 61 -1.29 -17.29 -17.71
N PRO A 62 -2.56 -17.36 -18.11
CA PRO A 62 -3.65 -17.50 -17.14
C PRO A 62 -3.48 -18.72 -16.23
N SER A 63 -3.76 -18.55 -14.96
CA SER A 63 -3.80 -19.61 -13.94
C SER A 63 -4.95 -20.60 -14.23
N PRO A 64 -5.06 -21.71 -13.49
CA PRO A 64 -6.23 -22.59 -13.55
C PRO A 64 -7.56 -21.91 -13.25
N ARG A 65 -7.52 -20.70 -12.63
CA ARG A 65 -8.68 -19.83 -12.38
C ARG A 65 -9.07 -18.98 -13.59
N GLY A 66 -8.25 -18.98 -14.66
CA GLY A 66 -8.43 -18.15 -15.84
C GLY A 66 -7.95 -16.72 -15.69
N GLU A 67 -7.19 -16.41 -14.63
CA GLU A 67 -6.71 -15.06 -14.29
C GLU A 67 -5.18 -14.98 -14.43
N LEU A 68 -4.68 -13.80 -14.83
CA LEU A 68 -3.25 -13.48 -14.72
C LEU A 68 -2.95 -13.10 -13.27
N GLU A 69 -2.19 -13.95 -12.59
CA GLU A 69 -1.94 -13.79 -11.16
C GLU A 69 -0.65 -13.00 -10.89
N ILE A 70 -0.74 -11.98 -10.05
CA ILE A 70 0.46 -11.27 -9.57
C ILE A 70 1.39 -12.22 -8.79
N THR A 71 0.83 -13.23 -8.15
CA THR A 71 1.57 -14.27 -7.44
C THR A 71 2.48 -15.05 -8.39
N ASP A 72 2.09 -15.28 -9.65
CA ASP A 72 2.93 -15.95 -10.63
C ASP A 72 4.09 -15.06 -11.10
N LEU A 73 3.86 -13.75 -11.20
CA LEU A 73 4.93 -12.79 -11.45
C LEU A 73 5.95 -12.81 -10.30
N ASN A 74 5.49 -12.74 -9.05
CA ASN A 74 6.35 -12.83 -7.87
C ASN A 74 7.12 -14.16 -7.81
N ARG A 75 6.47 -15.29 -8.16
CA ARG A 75 7.10 -16.61 -8.23
C ARG A 75 8.22 -16.65 -9.27
N ARG A 76 8.08 -15.94 -10.39
CA ARG A 76 9.14 -15.82 -11.40
C ARG A 76 10.38 -15.13 -10.82
N TYR A 77 10.22 -14.03 -10.09
CA TYR A 77 11.32 -13.37 -9.38
C TYR A 77 11.91 -14.26 -8.28
N LEU A 78 11.08 -15.00 -7.55
CA LEU A 78 11.53 -15.97 -6.55
C LEU A 78 12.41 -17.05 -7.14
N ASN A 79 11.99 -17.65 -8.26
CA ASN A 79 12.73 -18.72 -8.94
C ASN A 79 14.09 -18.24 -9.48
N GLN A 80 14.24 -16.94 -9.73
CA GLN A 80 15.49 -16.30 -10.12
C GLN A 80 16.36 -15.90 -8.92
N GLY A 81 15.89 -16.13 -7.68
CA GLY A 81 16.57 -15.68 -6.46
C GLY A 81 16.58 -14.16 -6.27
N ARG A 82 15.62 -13.46 -6.88
CA ARG A 82 15.54 -11.99 -6.97
C ARG A 82 14.30 -11.41 -6.28
N LEU A 83 13.59 -12.19 -5.48
CA LEU A 83 12.44 -11.72 -4.69
C LEU A 83 12.85 -11.48 -3.23
N ARG A 84 12.54 -10.31 -2.72
CA ARG A 84 12.68 -9.95 -1.30
C ARG A 84 11.33 -9.70 -0.67
N VAL A 85 11.22 -9.89 0.65
CA VAL A 85 10.04 -9.55 1.43
C VAL A 85 10.43 -8.60 2.56
N GLU A 86 9.60 -7.56 2.75
CA GLU A 86 9.66 -6.67 3.91
C GLU A 86 8.39 -6.85 4.73
N LEU A 87 8.52 -6.94 6.04
CA LEU A 87 7.38 -7.18 6.92
C LEU A 87 6.78 -5.87 7.40
N LEU A 88 5.49 -5.70 7.16
CA LEU A 88 4.72 -4.60 7.73
C LEU A 88 4.40 -4.93 9.20
N GLY A 89 5.01 -4.18 10.11
CA GLY A 89 4.87 -4.36 11.55
C GLY A 89 3.56 -3.79 12.12
N ARG A 90 3.48 -3.74 13.45
CA ARG A 90 2.26 -3.33 14.19
C ARG A 90 1.82 -1.89 13.95
N GLY A 91 2.69 -1.02 13.43
CA GLY A 91 2.36 0.37 13.10
C GLY A 91 1.62 0.54 11.78
N PHE A 92 1.45 -0.53 10.99
CA PHE A 92 0.75 -0.51 9.72
C PHE A 92 -0.67 -1.06 9.87
N ALA A 93 -1.62 -0.43 9.19
CA ALA A 93 -2.96 -0.95 8.99
C ALA A 93 -3.17 -1.23 7.50
N TRP A 94 -3.25 -2.51 7.14
CA TRP A 94 -3.65 -2.92 5.81
C TRP A 94 -5.11 -3.35 5.84
N LEU A 95 -5.92 -2.72 5.00
CA LEU A 95 -7.35 -2.92 4.93
C LEU A 95 -7.71 -3.35 3.51
N ASP A 96 -8.20 -4.57 3.37
CA ASP A 96 -8.80 -5.05 2.13
C ASP A 96 -10.18 -4.39 1.95
N THR A 97 -10.55 -4.05 0.72
CA THR A 97 -11.81 -3.38 0.40
C THR A 97 -12.64 -4.19 -0.62
N GLY A 98 -12.38 -5.49 -0.73
CA GLY A 98 -13.00 -6.38 -1.71
C GLY A 98 -14.45 -6.76 -1.44
N THR A 99 -14.99 -6.44 -0.26
CA THR A 99 -16.40 -6.66 0.10
C THR A 99 -17.02 -5.38 0.64
N HIS A 100 -18.35 -5.29 0.65
CA HIS A 100 -19.06 -4.14 1.24
C HIS A 100 -18.71 -3.95 2.72
N ASP A 101 -18.60 -5.04 3.49
CA ASP A 101 -18.26 -4.98 4.91
C ASP A 101 -16.83 -4.49 5.13
N SER A 102 -15.86 -4.99 4.36
CA SER A 102 -14.46 -4.56 4.48
C SER A 102 -14.26 -3.11 4.01
N LEU A 103 -14.99 -2.66 2.98
CA LEU A 103 -14.98 -1.27 2.55
C LEU A 103 -15.54 -0.33 3.64
N LEU A 104 -16.63 -0.73 4.30
CA LEU A 104 -17.21 0.03 5.41
C LEU A 104 -16.24 0.10 6.60
N GLN A 105 -15.59 -1.01 6.94
CA GLN A 105 -14.57 -1.04 8.00
C GLN A 105 -13.40 -0.12 7.69
N ALA A 106 -12.90 -0.12 6.44
CA ALA A 106 -11.84 0.76 6.01
C ALA A 106 -12.25 2.24 6.10
N SER A 107 -13.47 2.58 5.67
CA SER A 107 -14.02 3.93 5.76
C SER A 107 -14.12 4.42 7.20
N ASN A 108 -14.64 3.59 8.11
CA ASN A 108 -14.74 3.91 9.53
C ASN A 108 -13.36 4.08 10.19
N PHE A 109 -12.38 3.25 9.80
CA PHE A 109 -11.01 3.36 10.28
C PHE A 109 -10.38 4.69 9.87
N VAL A 110 -10.46 5.04 8.58
CA VAL A 110 -9.95 6.32 8.05
C VAL A 110 -10.63 7.49 8.74
N GLN A 111 -11.96 7.49 8.83
CA GLN A 111 -12.72 8.54 9.52
C GLN A 111 -12.23 8.72 10.96
N THR A 112 -12.10 7.63 11.71
CA THR A 112 -11.69 7.69 13.12
C THR A 112 -10.30 8.30 13.28
N ILE A 113 -9.35 7.92 12.44
CA ILE A 113 -7.98 8.46 12.49
C ILE A 113 -7.99 9.96 12.14
N GLU A 114 -8.63 10.34 11.05
CA GLU A 114 -8.70 11.75 10.61
C GLU A 114 -9.37 12.64 11.65
N GLU A 115 -10.50 12.23 12.23
CA GLU A 115 -11.21 13.01 13.24
C GLU A 115 -10.42 13.14 14.55
N ARG A 116 -9.66 12.12 14.94
CA ARG A 116 -8.88 12.13 16.18
C ARG A 116 -7.57 12.90 16.07
N GLN A 117 -6.90 12.79 14.93
CA GLN A 117 -5.61 13.45 14.72
C GLN A 117 -5.74 14.84 14.10
N GLY A 118 -6.88 15.14 13.46
CA GLY A 118 -7.05 16.37 12.71
C GLY A 118 -6.26 16.41 11.39
N LEU A 119 -5.67 15.29 10.98
CA LEU A 119 -4.86 15.14 9.78
C LEU A 119 -5.63 14.37 8.71
N LYS A 120 -5.22 14.52 7.44
CA LYS A 120 -5.79 13.75 6.34
C LYS A 120 -4.90 12.57 5.98
N ILE A 121 -5.49 11.39 5.79
CA ILE A 121 -4.78 10.21 5.28
C ILE A 121 -4.58 10.36 3.78
N ALA A 122 -3.33 10.18 3.31
CA ALA A 122 -2.94 10.26 1.90
C ALA A 122 -3.31 11.59 1.23
N CYS A 123 -3.19 12.69 1.95
CA CYS A 123 -3.33 14.03 1.40
C CYS A 123 -2.12 14.33 0.49
N LEU A 124 -2.33 14.27 -0.83
CA LEU A 124 -1.24 14.38 -1.81
C LEU A 124 -0.57 15.74 -1.79
N GLU A 125 -1.34 16.80 -1.56
CA GLU A 125 -0.85 18.17 -1.50
C GLU A 125 0.01 18.40 -0.25
N GLU A 126 -0.39 17.86 0.90
CA GLU A 126 0.39 17.88 2.13
C GLU A 126 1.71 17.11 1.96
N ILE A 127 1.65 15.91 1.38
CA ILE A 127 2.84 15.10 1.08
C ILE A 127 3.78 15.86 0.14
N ALA A 128 3.25 16.48 -0.91
CA ALA A 128 4.03 17.27 -1.87
C ALA A 128 4.66 18.50 -1.19
N PHE A 129 3.94 19.16 -0.29
CA PHE A 129 4.43 20.30 0.47
C PHE A 129 5.58 19.91 1.41
N HIS A 130 5.38 18.89 2.25
CA HIS A 130 6.42 18.39 3.15
C HIS A 130 7.63 17.78 2.42
N SER A 131 7.45 17.29 1.20
CA SER A 131 8.54 16.82 0.33
C SER A 131 9.26 17.95 -0.38
N GLY A 132 8.82 19.21 -0.25
CA GLY A 132 9.40 20.36 -0.92
C GLY A 132 9.13 20.44 -2.42
N TRP A 133 8.14 19.68 -2.93
CA TRP A 133 7.76 19.70 -4.35
C TRP A 133 6.85 20.87 -4.69
N ILE A 134 6.11 21.38 -3.70
CA ILE A 134 5.32 22.61 -3.80
C ILE A 134 5.61 23.49 -2.58
N ASP A 135 5.43 24.80 -2.75
CA ASP A 135 5.54 25.79 -1.67
C ASP A 135 4.18 26.09 -1.00
N ALA A 136 4.22 26.88 0.09
CA ALA A 136 3.00 27.26 0.82
C ALA A 136 2.03 28.08 -0.06
N ALA A 137 2.55 28.91 -0.98
CA ALA A 137 1.72 29.71 -1.89
C ALA A 137 0.94 28.80 -2.85
N GLN A 138 1.60 27.76 -3.37
CA GLN A 138 0.95 26.78 -4.23
C GLN A 138 -0.05 25.91 -3.46
N LEU A 139 0.30 25.47 -2.24
CA LEU A 139 -0.60 24.75 -1.34
C LEU A 139 -1.88 25.57 -1.07
N ARG A 140 -1.72 26.85 -0.76
CA ARG A 140 -2.84 27.79 -0.53
C ARG A 140 -3.71 27.94 -1.78
N ARG A 141 -3.11 28.03 -2.96
CA ARG A 141 -3.85 28.12 -4.22
C ARG A 141 -4.74 26.89 -4.42
N LEU A 142 -4.18 25.70 -4.23
CA LEU A 142 -4.93 24.43 -4.34
C LEU A 142 -6.06 24.36 -3.31
N GLY A 143 -5.81 24.78 -2.06
CA GLY A 143 -6.82 24.86 -1.02
C GLY A 143 -7.98 25.79 -1.37
N ARG A 144 -7.71 26.95 -1.98
CA ARG A 144 -8.76 27.90 -2.42
C ARG A 144 -9.67 27.34 -3.50
N GLU A 145 -9.16 26.50 -4.41
CA GLU A 145 -9.98 25.85 -5.43
C GLU A 145 -11.04 24.93 -4.81
N MET A 146 -10.81 24.45 -3.58
CA MET A 146 -11.68 23.51 -2.85
C MET A 146 -12.16 24.05 -1.51
N GLU A 147 -12.10 25.36 -1.25
CA GLU A 147 -12.37 25.96 0.08
C GLU A 147 -13.78 25.67 0.64
N LYS A 148 -14.74 25.35 -0.24
CA LYS A 148 -16.11 25.01 0.14
C LYS A 148 -16.23 23.67 0.87
N ASN A 149 -15.26 22.77 0.75
CA ASN A 149 -15.26 21.48 1.41
C ASN A 149 -14.21 21.39 2.53
N ALA A 150 -14.28 20.32 3.33
CA ALA A 150 -13.37 20.12 4.47
C ALA A 150 -11.91 19.91 4.05
N TYR A 151 -11.70 19.29 2.88
CA TYR A 151 -10.37 19.02 2.36
C TYR A 151 -9.64 20.31 1.98
N GLY A 152 -10.28 21.21 1.22
CA GLY A 152 -9.69 22.49 0.85
C GLY A 152 -9.41 23.37 2.07
N ARG A 153 -10.31 23.38 3.08
CA ARG A 153 -10.06 24.10 4.34
C ARG A 153 -8.86 23.54 5.10
N TYR A 154 -8.65 22.24 5.08
CA TYR A 154 -7.46 21.60 5.65
C TYR A 154 -6.17 22.08 4.96
N LEU A 155 -6.14 22.15 3.62
CA LEU A 155 -4.99 22.66 2.88
C LEU A 155 -4.69 24.13 3.20
N LEU A 156 -5.73 24.96 3.36
CA LEU A 156 -5.57 26.35 3.75
C LEU A 156 -4.99 26.48 5.17
N GLN A 157 -5.47 25.66 6.10
CA GLN A 157 -4.93 25.60 7.46
C GLN A 157 -3.44 25.23 7.47
N LEU A 158 -3.04 24.18 6.72
CA LEU A 158 -1.63 23.81 6.60
C LEU A 158 -0.76 24.94 6.03
N ALA A 159 -1.27 25.66 5.03
CA ALA A 159 -0.56 26.79 4.45
C ALA A 159 -0.40 27.96 5.45
N ASP A 160 -1.40 28.22 6.30
CA ASP A 160 -1.34 29.22 7.35
C ASP A 160 -0.35 28.81 8.46
N GLU A 161 -0.37 27.57 8.91
CA GLU A 161 0.56 27.03 9.91
C GLU A 161 2.01 27.10 9.45
N ALA A 162 2.26 26.83 8.15
CA ALA A 162 3.59 26.92 7.56
C ALA A 162 4.14 28.36 7.54
N GLU A 163 3.28 29.37 7.28
CA GLU A 163 3.68 30.79 7.32
C GLU A 163 3.94 31.28 8.73
N GLU A 164 3.24 30.73 9.72
CA GLU A 164 3.43 31.04 11.13
C GLU A 164 4.61 30.32 11.78
N GLY A 165 5.29 29.43 11.04
CA GLY A 165 6.43 28.64 11.51
C GLY A 165 6.04 27.58 12.56
N ARG A 166 4.79 27.13 12.54
CA ARG A 166 4.32 26.03 13.38
C ARG A 166 4.74 24.69 12.75
N PRO A 167 5.16 23.72 13.57
CA PRO A 167 5.59 22.40 13.10
C PRO A 167 4.46 21.57 12.54
#